data_079da249536e39e4aa93fdbc8a2039cd
#
_entry.id   079da249536e39e4aa93fdbc8a2039cd
#
_cell.length_a   1.000
_cell.length_b   1.000
_cell.length_c   1.000
_cell.angle_alpha   90.00
_cell.angle_beta   90.00
_cell.angle_gamma   90.00
#
_symmetry.space_group_name_H-M   'P 1'
#
loop_
_entity.id
_entity.type
_entity.pdbx_description
1 polymer ?
#
loop_
_entity_poly.entity_id
_entity_poly.type
_entity_poly.pdbx_seq_one_letter_code
_entity_poly.pdbx_strand_id
1 'polypeptide(L)'
;MVRNRVKYAQFRKKHMNTNPRKGPFHFKSPARMVWRTIRGMVHQKTARGQEALARLSTFEGIPAPFDKQKRVVVPAALRVVRLKPGRNYTVVGELANSVGWKHRDLVQRLEAKRKAEAQVFYEKKKEKLALRKKAEEAAASELETVNAVLADCGY
;
A
#
# COMPACT_ATOMS: atom_id res chain seq x y z
N MET A 1 2.92 -20.92 0.98
CA MET A 1 3.96 -20.44 0.02
C MET A 1 4.34 -21.49 -1.05
N VAL A 2 4.49 -22.77 -0.75
CA VAL A 2 4.93 -23.83 -1.69
C VAL A 2 4.09 -23.85 -2.97
N ARG A 3 2.76 -23.89 -2.88
CA ARG A 3 1.85 -23.88 -4.04
C ARG A 3 2.10 -22.67 -4.95
N ASN A 4 2.28 -21.48 -4.40
CA ASN A 4 2.49 -20.27 -5.20
C ASN A 4 3.86 -20.25 -5.89
N ARG A 5 4.89 -20.86 -5.29
CA ARG A 5 6.18 -21.09 -5.98
C ARG A 5 6.02 -22.00 -7.19
N VAL A 6 5.26 -23.10 -7.04
CA VAL A 6 5.00 -24.02 -8.15
C VAL A 6 4.21 -23.31 -9.27
N LYS A 7 3.17 -22.56 -8.94
CA LYS A 7 2.40 -21.76 -9.92
C LYS A 7 3.30 -20.74 -10.64
N TYR A 8 4.18 -20.07 -9.92
CA TYR A 8 5.10 -19.11 -10.54
C TYR A 8 6.14 -19.83 -11.43
N ALA A 9 6.64 -20.99 -11.03
CA ALA A 9 7.51 -21.80 -11.87
C ALA A 9 6.84 -22.25 -13.17
N GLN A 10 5.57 -22.68 -13.09
CA GLN A 10 4.78 -23.01 -14.27
C GLN A 10 4.55 -21.79 -15.19
N PHE A 11 4.34 -20.60 -14.59
CA PHE A 11 4.24 -19.37 -15.35
C PHE A 11 5.53 -19.05 -16.09
N ARG A 12 6.70 -19.24 -15.46
CA ARG A 12 8.01 -19.04 -16.10
C ARG A 12 8.30 -19.99 -17.26
N LYS A 13 7.73 -21.18 -17.26
CA LYS A 13 7.86 -22.14 -18.38
C LYS A 13 7.17 -21.64 -19.66
N LYS A 14 6.20 -20.72 -19.53
CA LYS A 14 5.51 -20.14 -20.68
C LYS A 14 6.37 -19.04 -21.29
N HIS A 15 7.23 -19.41 -22.21
CA HIS A 15 8.08 -18.49 -22.97
C HIS A 15 8.11 -18.91 -24.44
N MET A 16 8.50 -17.98 -25.31
CA MET A 16 8.75 -18.29 -26.72
C MET A 16 10.08 -19.02 -26.87
N ASN A 17 10.12 -20.07 -27.69
CA ASN A 17 11.34 -20.82 -27.98
C ASN A 17 12.34 -19.97 -28.75
N THR A 18 11.87 -19.28 -29.79
CA THR A 18 12.65 -18.33 -30.57
C THR A 18 12.34 -16.93 -30.09
N ASN A 19 13.37 -16.16 -29.79
CA ASN A 19 13.28 -14.77 -29.30
C ASN A 19 12.43 -14.59 -28.05
N PRO A 20 12.84 -15.09 -26.87
CA PRO A 20 12.12 -14.94 -25.60
C PRO A 20 11.88 -13.50 -25.18
N ARG A 21 12.64 -12.52 -25.72
CA ARG A 21 12.46 -11.09 -25.44
C ARG A 21 11.15 -10.52 -25.98
N LYS A 22 10.55 -11.15 -26.99
CA LYS A 22 9.23 -10.79 -27.52
C LYS A 22 8.07 -11.55 -26.86
N GLY A 23 8.36 -12.55 -26.07
CA GLY A 23 7.40 -13.39 -25.38
C GLY A 23 6.82 -12.80 -24.08
N PRO A 24 6.13 -13.62 -23.30
CA PRO A 24 5.62 -13.21 -22.00
C PRO A 24 6.71 -12.77 -21.07
N PHE A 25 6.53 -11.61 -20.41
CA PHE A 25 7.46 -11.10 -19.39
C PHE A 25 7.09 -11.62 -18.00
N HIS A 26 8.09 -12.14 -17.28
CA HIS A 26 7.93 -12.71 -15.95
C HIS A 26 8.52 -11.76 -14.91
N PHE A 27 7.70 -10.84 -14.41
CA PHE A 27 8.12 -9.86 -13.40
C PHE A 27 8.37 -10.53 -12.06
N LYS A 28 9.51 -10.21 -11.44
CA LYS A 28 9.91 -10.76 -10.14
C LYS A 28 9.60 -9.82 -8.98
N SER A 29 9.47 -8.51 -9.21
CA SER A 29 9.20 -7.56 -8.14
C SER A 29 7.76 -7.66 -7.64
N PRO A 30 7.51 -7.50 -6.32
CA PRO A 30 6.18 -7.56 -5.73
C PRO A 30 5.18 -6.59 -6.37
N ALA A 31 5.57 -5.34 -6.57
CA ALA A 31 4.73 -4.31 -7.19
C ALA A 31 4.26 -4.73 -8.59
N ARG A 32 5.18 -5.23 -9.43
CA ARG A 32 4.83 -5.67 -10.80
C ARG A 32 4.04 -6.98 -10.81
N MET A 33 4.21 -7.85 -9.81
CA MET A 33 3.35 -9.04 -9.65
C MET A 33 1.91 -8.63 -9.35
N VAL A 34 1.70 -7.69 -8.43
CA VAL A 34 0.36 -7.15 -8.12
C VAL A 34 -0.24 -6.44 -9.32
N TRP A 35 0.52 -5.59 -10.00
CA TRP A 35 0.09 -4.93 -11.23
C TRP A 35 -0.39 -5.94 -12.28
N ARG A 36 0.36 -7.01 -12.49
CA ARG A 36 -0.01 -8.06 -13.45
C ARG A 36 -1.27 -8.83 -13.04
N THR A 37 -1.45 -9.06 -11.75
CA THR A 37 -2.65 -9.70 -11.21
C THR A 37 -3.89 -8.83 -11.47
N ILE A 38 -3.80 -7.53 -11.20
CA ILE A 38 -4.88 -6.57 -11.48
C ILE A 38 -5.15 -6.48 -12.98
N ARG A 39 -4.11 -6.47 -13.81
CA ARG A 39 -4.25 -6.48 -15.26
C ARG A 39 -5.11 -7.65 -15.78
N GLY A 40 -4.95 -8.84 -15.18
CA GLY A 40 -5.73 -10.03 -15.51
C GLY A 40 -7.20 -9.92 -15.11
N MET A 41 -7.55 -9.04 -14.18
CA MET A 41 -8.93 -8.82 -13.71
C MET A 41 -9.65 -7.69 -14.45
N VAL A 42 -8.92 -6.87 -15.18
CA VAL A 42 -9.44 -5.74 -15.96
C VAL A 42 -9.48 -6.10 -17.44
N HIS A 43 -10.45 -5.60 -18.19
CA HIS A 43 -10.54 -5.78 -19.64
C HIS A 43 -9.47 -4.98 -20.39
N GLN A 44 -8.20 -5.38 -20.24
CA GLN A 44 -7.04 -4.64 -20.72
C GLN A 44 -6.98 -4.41 -22.24
N LYS A 45 -7.75 -5.17 -23.04
CA LYS A 45 -7.77 -5.04 -24.50
C LYS A 45 -8.73 -3.93 -24.99
N THR A 46 -9.57 -3.40 -24.10
CA THR A 46 -10.47 -2.28 -24.39
C THR A 46 -9.84 -0.95 -24.01
N ALA A 47 -10.26 0.15 -24.63
CA ALA A 47 -9.79 1.50 -24.28
C ALA A 47 -10.00 1.81 -22.78
N ARG A 48 -11.20 1.54 -22.25
CA ARG A 48 -11.55 1.71 -20.84
C ARG A 48 -10.58 0.95 -19.90
N GLY A 49 -10.25 -0.30 -20.24
CA GLY A 49 -9.32 -1.12 -19.45
C GLY A 49 -7.89 -0.60 -19.50
N GLN A 50 -7.44 -0.10 -20.65
CA GLN A 50 -6.12 0.51 -20.82
C GLN A 50 -6.01 1.81 -20.01
N GLU A 51 -7.01 2.66 -20.02
CA GLU A 51 -7.07 3.86 -19.20
C GLU A 51 -7.07 3.54 -17.69
N ALA A 52 -7.82 2.51 -17.26
CA ALA A 52 -7.80 2.05 -15.88
C ALA A 52 -6.41 1.59 -15.44
N LEU A 53 -5.68 0.87 -16.31
CA LEU A 53 -4.31 0.44 -16.05
C LEU A 53 -3.30 1.60 -16.09
N ALA A 54 -3.54 2.63 -16.89
CA ALA A 54 -2.72 3.85 -16.90
C ALA A 54 -2.83 4.62 -15.57
N ARG A 55 -4.00 4.58 -14.93
CA ARG A 55 -4.22 5.17 -13.59
C ARG A 55 -3.65 4.34 -12.44
N LEU A 56 -3.28 3.07 -12.68
CA LEU A 56 -2.73 2.18 -11.67
C LEU A 56 -1.22 2.39 -11.50
N SER A 57 -0.82 2.88 -10.35
CA SER A 57 0.58 2.94 -9.93
C SER A 57 0.88 1.92 -8.83
N THR A 58 2.00 1.20 -8.95
CA THR A 58 2.44 0.22 -7.97
C THR A 58 3.89 0.48 -7.59
N PHE A 59 4.20 0.44 -6.29
CA PHE A 59 5.50 0.80 -5.74
C PHE A 59 6.05 -0.28 -4.82
N GLU A 60 7.37 -0.31 -4.67
CA GLU A 60 8.06 -1.08 -3.66
C GLU A 60 8.24 -0.21 -2.40
N GLY A 61 7.68 -0.65 -1.27
CA GLY A 61 7.64 0.18 -0.06
C GLY A 61 6.69 1.37 -0.20
N ILE A 62 6.97 2.44 0.50
CA ILE A 62 6.19 3.68 0.49
C ILE A 62 7.11 4.85 0.09
N PRO A 63 7.19 5.21 -1.21
CA PRO A 63 8.01 6.32 -1.66
C PRO A 63 7.38 7.68 -1.41
N ALA A 64 8.14 8.75 -1.58
CA ALA A 64 7.62 10.11 -1.66
C ALA A 64 6.70 10.24 -2.92
N PRO A 65 5.58 10.97 -2.87
CA PRO A 65 5.05 11.77 -1.76
C PRO A 65 4.13 11.01 -0.80
N PHE A 66 3.93 9.71 -0.98
CA PHE A 66 2.95 8.90 -0.23
C PHE A 66 3.35 8.62 1.22
N ASP A 67 4.63 8.77 1.57
CA ASP A 67 5.16 8.64 2.93
C ASP A 67 4.60 9.69 3.88
N LYS A 68 4.25 10.89 3.36
CA LYS A 68 3.68 12.02 4.11
C LYS A 68 2.15 12.02 4.16
N GLN A 69 1.50 11.12 3.45
CA GLN A 69 0.04 11.05 3.40
C GLN A 69 -0.50 10.10 4.46
N LYS A 70 -1.68 10.42 5.01
CA LYS A 70 -2.37 9.51 5.91
C LYS A 70 -2.84 8.28 5.14
N ARG A 71 -2.49 7.09 5.65
CA ARG A 71 -2.98 5.83 5.12
C ARG A 71 -4.33 5.51 5.74
N VAL A 72 -5.30 5.26 4.87
CA VAL A 72 -6.64 4.86 5.26
C VAL A 72 -6.80 3.37 5.00
N VAL A 73 -7.40 2.67 5.94
CA VAL A 73 -7.66 1.23 5.83
C VAL A 73 -8.96 1.02 5.06
N VAL A 74 -8.97 0.05 4.14
CA VAL A 74 -10.18 -0.43 3.46
C VAL A 74 -10.63 -1.73 4.15
N PRO A 75 -11.67 -1.71 5.00
CA PRO A 75 -12.07 -2.89 5.81
C PRO A 75 -12.38 -4.11 4.95
N ALA A 76 -13.04 -3.91 3.81
CA ALA A 76 -13.41 -4.99 2.89
C ALA A 76 -12.21 -5.72 2.26
N ALA A 77 -11.02 -5.11 2.26
CA ALA A 77 -9.78 -5.69 1.71
C ALA A 77 -8.87 -6.30 2.79
N LEU A 78 -9.21 -6.18 4.07
CA LEU A 78 -8.41 -6.75 5.15
C LEU A 78 -8.44 -8.27 5.11
N ARG A 79 -7.26 -8.88 5.20
CA ARG A 79 -7.10 -10.33 5.25
C ARG A 79 -7.88 -10.95 6.41
N VAL A 80 -7.82 -10.37 7.60
CA VAL A 80 -8.49 -10.87 8.80
C VAL A 80 -10.01 -10.91 8.64
N VAL A 81 -10.57 -9.99 7.87
CA VAL A 81 -12.02 -9.92 7.60
C VAL A 81 -12.45 -10.84 6.47
N ARG A 82 -11.62 -10.96 5.42
CA ARG A 82 -12.01 -11.65 4.18
C ARG A 82 -11.62 -13.11 4.11
N LEU A 83 -10.57 -13.54 4.79
CA LEU A 83 -10.16 -14.94 4.79
C LEU A 83 -10.80 -15.67 5.97
N LYS A 84 -11.34 -16.87 5.67
CA LYS A 84 -11.81 -17.79 6.71
C LYS A 84 -10.64 -18.13 7.67
N PRO A 85 -10.86 -18.17 8.99
CA PRO A 85 -9.84 -18.60 9.95
C PRO A 85 -9.21 -19.94 9.55
N GLY A 86 -7.89 -20.06 9.69
CA GLY A 86 -7.14 -21.26 9.29
C GLY A 86 -6.76 -21.34 7.81
N ARG A 87 -7.22 -20.43 6.95
CA ARG A 87 -6.77 -20.38 5.55
C ARG A 87 -5.37 -19.81 5.44
N ASN A 88 -4.49 -20.57 4.79
CA ASN A 88 -3.13 -20.15 4.53
C ASN A 88 -3.08 -19.02 3.47
N TYR A 89 -2.17 -18.10 3.64
CA TYR A 89 -1.91 -17.00 2.71
C TYR A 89 -0.43 -16.92 2.39
N THR A 90 -0.10 -16.21 1.33
CA THR A 90 1.29 -15.97 0.90
C THR A 90 1.56 -14.48 0.81
N VAL A 91 2.63 -14.04 1.46
CA VAL A 91 3.13 -12.67 1.32
C VAL A 91 3.88 -12.58 0.00
N VAL A 92 3.44 -11.66 -0.87
CA VAL A 92 4.00 -11.53 -2.24
C VAL A 92 5.47 -11.15 -2.21
N GLY A 93 5.92 -10.36 -1.24
CA GLY A 93 7.33 -10.02 -1.07
C GLY A 93 8.23 -11.24 -0.78
N GLU A 94 7.75 -12.18 0.03
CA GLU A 94 8.45 -13.43 0.30
C GLU A 94 8.49 -14.35 -0.91
N LEU A 95 7.37 -14.43 -1.63
CA LEU A 95 7.32 -15.15 -2.90
C LEU A 95 8.31 -14.56 -3.89
N ALA A 96 8.31 -13.25 -4.07
CA ALA A 96 9.22 -12.55 -4.96
C ALA A 96 10.69 -12.85 -4.64
N ASN A 97 11.07 -12.80 -3.37
CA ASN A 97 12.41 -13.14 -2.91
C ASN A 97 12.76 -14.60 -3.26
N SER A 98 11.84 -15.55 -3.02
CA SER A 98 12.04 -16.97 -3.31
C SER A 98 12.21 -17.30 -4.80
N VAL A 99 11.73 -16.43 -5.69
CA VAL A 99 11.84 -16.59 -7.16
C VAL A 99 12.92 -15.70 -7.78
N GLY A 100 13.74 -15.04 -6.96
CA GLY A 100 14.94 -14.31 -7.37
C GLY A 100 14.80 -12.79 -7.49
N TRP A 101 13.94 -12.17 -6.72
CA TRP A 101 13.94 -10.72 -6.52
C TRP A 101 14.99 -10.37 -5.44
N LYS A 102 15.99 -9.58 -5.81
CA LYS A 102 17.18 -9.34 -4.98
C LYS A 102 17.06 -8.14 -4.02
N HIS A 103 16.00 -7.33 -4.13
CA HIS A 103 15.92 -6.05 -3.41
C HIS A 103 15.10 -6.10 -2.12
N ARG A 104 14.83 -7.28 -1.59
CA ARG A 104 14.07 -7.47 -0.33
C ARG A 104 14.71 -6.71 0.83
N ASP A 105 15.99 -6.97 1.07
CA ASP A 105 16.71 -6.42 2.22
C ASP A 105 16.88 -4.90 2.11
N LEU A 106 17.10 -4.41 0.89
CA LEU A 106 17.13 -2.98 0.61
C LEU A 106 15.80 -2.30 0.98
N VAL A 107 14.69 -2.84 0.48
CA VAL A 107 13.35 -2.29 0.75
C VAL A 107 13.02 -2.36 2.24
N GLN A 108 13.35 -3.46 2.92
CA GLN A 108 13.14 -3.59 4.36
C GLN A 108 13.93 -2.53 5.15
N ARG A 109 15.18 -2.29 4.79
CA ARG A 109 16.01 -1.26 5.44
C ARG A 109 15.45 0.15 5.22
N LEU A 110 15.05 0.49 3.99
CA LEU A 110 14.45 1.78 3.67
C LEU A 110 13.11 1.97 4.40
N GLU A 111 12.30 0.93 4.48
CA GLU A 111 11.01 0.96 5.18
C GLU A 111 11.19 1.08 6.71
N ALA A 112 12.22 0.45 7.28
CA ALA A 112 12.56 0.63 8.70
C ALA A 112 12.96 2.10 8.99
N LYS A 113 13.79 2.71 8.12
CA LYS A 113 14.16 4.11 8.22
C LYS A 113 12.92 5.02 8.14
N ARG A 114 12.07 4.81 7.14
CA ARG A 114 10.83 5.58 6.98
C ARG A 114 9.93 5.48 8.22
N LYS A 115 9.78 4.29 8.81
CA LYS A 115 8.99 4.08 10.04
C LYS A 115 9.54 4.84 11.23
N ALA A 116 10.86 4.87 11.39
CA ALA A 116 11.50 5.62 12.46
C ALA A 116 11.24 7.13 12.32
N GLU A 117 11.41 7.68 11.11
CA GLU A 117 11.13 9.09 10.82
C GLU A 117 9.63 9.42 11.01
N ALA A 118 8.74 8.54 10.58
CA ALA A 118 7.29 8.69 10.75
C ALA A 118 6.87 8.65 12.24
N GLN A 119 7.54 7.84 13.05
CA GLN A 119 7.28 7.77 14.49
C GLN A 119 7.63 9.09 15.19
N VAL A 120 8.81 9.66 14.91
CA VAL A 120 9.22 10.96 15.46
C VAL A 120 8.22 12.07 15.06
N PHE A 121 7.78 12.06 13.81
CA PHE A 121 6.77 13.02 13.35
C PHE A 121 5.43 12.85 14.07
N TYR A 122 5.01 11.61 14.29
CA TYR A 122 3.76 11.29 14.99
C TYR A 122 3.79 11.76 16.45
N GLU A 123 4.90 11.55 17.14
CA GLU A 123 5.09 12.01 18.53
C GLU A 123 4.98 13.52 18.64
N LYS A 124 5.70 14.25 17.79
CA LYS A 124 5.60 15.73 17.71
C LYS A 124 4.18 16.20 17.40
N LYS A 125 3.47 15.50 16.51
CA LYS A 125 2.07 15.81 16.19
C LYS A 125 1.16 15.58 17.39
N LYS A 126 1.36 14.49 18.13
CA LYS A 126 0.60 14.16 19.33
C LYS A 126 0.80 15.21 20.43
N GLU A 127 2.04 15.66 20.65
CA GLU A 127 2.35 16.73 21.59
C GLU A 127 1.66 18.05 21.22
N LYS A 128 1.74 18.45 19.95
CA LYS A 128 1.05 19.65 19.45
C LYS A 128 -0.47 19.58 19.62
N LEU A 129 -1.07 18.42 19.35
CA LEU A 129 -2.51 18.23 19.56
C LEU A 129 -2.88 18.29 21.03
N ALA A 130 -2.06 17.74 21.93
CA ALA A 130 -2.27 17.81 23.36
C ALA A 130 -2.14 19.25 23.90
N LEU A 131 -1.16 20.01 23.40
CA LEU A 131 -1.00 21.43 23.72
C LEU A 131 -2.18 22.26 23.24
N ARG A 132 -2.62 22.01 22.00
CA ARG A 132 -3.80 22.69 21.44
C ARG A 132 -5.04 22.43 22.30
N LYS A 133 -5.30 21.17 22.66
CA LYS A 133 -6.43 20.81 23.51
C LYS A 133 -6.39 21.50 24.86
N LYS A 134 -5.22 21.53 25.51
CA LYS A 134 -5.05 22.27 26.76
C LYS A 134 -5.27 23.77 26.63
N ALA A 135 -4.82 24.37 25.51
CA ALA A 135 -5.07 25.78 25.24
C ALA A 135 -6.55 26.07 24.99
N GLU A 136 -7.24 25.20 24.25
CA GLU A 136 -8.69 25.29 24.02
C GLU A 136 -9.48 25.14 25.32
N GLU A 137 -9.08 24.23 26.21
CA GLU A 137 -9.68 24.06 27.54
C GLU A 137 -9.44 25.29 28.45
N ALA A 138 -8.24 25.88 28.42
CA ALA A 138 -7.92 27.07 29.18
C ALA A 138 -8.66 28.34 28.71
N ALA A 139 -8.86 28.45 27.38
CA ALA A 139 -9.58 29.57 26.75
C ALA A 139 -11.08 29.34 26.63
N ALA A 140 -11.62 28.26 27.17
CA ALA A 140 -13.02 27.87 26.97
C ALA A 140 -14.03 28.97 27.35
N SER A 141 -13.79 29.70 28.43
CA SER A 141 -14.64 30.82 28.90
C SER A 141 -14.62 32.02 27.94
N GLU A 142 -13.48 32.29 27.29
CA GLU A 142 -13.32 33.39 26.33
C GLU A 142 -13.92 33.00 24.94
N LEU A 143 -13.94 31.72 24.65
CA LEU A 143 -14.43 31.18 23.36
C LEU A 143 -15.93 30.82 23.39
N GLU A 144 -16.61 30.98 24.52
CA GLU A 144 -18.01 30.56 24.66
C GLU A 144 -18.94 31.22 23.65
N THR A 145 -18.81 32.55 23.46
CA THR A 145 -19.60 33.31 22.48
C THR A 145 -19.31 32.88 21.03
N VAL A 146 -18.05 32.65 20.71
CA VAL A 146 -17.61 32.21 19.38
C VAL A 146 -18.10 30.78 19.10
N ASN A 147 -17.99 29.90 20.08
CA ASN A 147 -18.46 28.52 19.97
C ASN A 147 -19.98 28.43 19.81
N ALA A 148 -20.75 29.33 20.45
CA ALA A 148 -22.20 29.41 20.25
C ALA A 148 -22.54 29.76 18.79
N VAL A 149 -21.87 30.73 18.20
CA VAL A 149 -22.07 31.11 16.78
C VAL A 149 -21.65 29.98 15.84
N LEU A 150 -20.53 29.28 16.13
CA LEU A 150 -20.07 28.13 15.32
C LEU A 150 -21.08 26.98 15.39
N ALA A 151 -21.61 26.68 16.56
CA ALA A 151 -22.64 25.66 16.74
C ALA A 151 -23.89 25.93 15.94
N ASP A 152 -24.34 27.21 15.91
CA ASP A 152 -25.48 27.65 15.06
C ASP A 152 -25.19 27.48 13.57
N CYS A 153 -23.94 27.63 13.16
CA CYS A 153 -23.48 27.39 11.79
C CYS A 153 -23.22 25.91 11.45
N GLY A 154 -23.37 25.00 12.42
CA GLY A 154 -23.19 23.53 12.20
C GLY A 154 -21.75 23.04 12.24
N TYR A 155 -20.83 23.72 12.94
CA TYR A 155 -19.44 23.33 13.16
C TYR A 155 -19.19 22.80 14.57
#